data_aaa3df8cb8fa810eb60dd8c7b673db00
#
_entry.id   aaa3df8cb8fa810eb60dd8c7b673db00
#
_cell.length_a   1.000
_cell.length_b   1.000
_cell.length_c   1.000
_cell.angle_alpha   90.00
_cell.angle_beta   90.00
_cell.angle_gamma   90.00
#
_symmetry.space_group_name_H-M   'P 1'
#
loop_
_entity.id
_entity.type
_entity.pdbx_description
1 polymer ?
#
loop_
_entity_poly.entity_id
_entity_poly.type
_entity_poly.pdbx_seq_one_letter_code
_entity_poly.pdbx_strand_id
1 'polypeptide(L)'
;MKISKIVLVLTVLIMATQAVSAQKIGHLNSGNILALMPDAAKADSGLVIYRKELVAKGDSAGKVFETEYKAFVEAYNAGTLSQVQLQKRQDDLKQKQEVLQNYSQEIDQRISNLRRQLLQPILAKLDEALDAIGKEGGYQAIFDTSTGSTLFAAESDDVTEMVKKKLGLK
;
A
#
# COMPACT_ATOMS: atom_id res chain seq x y z
N MET A 1 52.40 -10.37 48.82
CA MET A 1 52.08 -9.19 47.96
C MET A 1 52.04 -9.46 46.45
N LYS A 2 52.78 -10.40 45.85
CA LYS A 2 52.78 -10.70 44.43
C LYS A 2 51.52 -11.55 44.01
N ILE A 3 51.11 -12.51 44.83
CA ILE A 3 49.97 -13.41 44.56
C ILE A 3 48.63 -12.62 44.57
N SER A 4 48.48 -11.67 45.49
CA SER A 4 47.30 -10.81 45.56
C SER A 4 47.11 -9.93 44.30
N LYS A 5 48.20 -9.47 43.70
CA LYS A 5 48.18 -8.70 42.46
C LYS A 5 47.81 -9.56 41.24
N ILE A 6 48.27 -10.81 41.22
CA ILE A 6 47.97 -11.78 40.17
C ILE A 6 46.48 -12.16 40.20
N VAL A 7 45.94 -12.41 41.39
CA VAL A 7 44.53 -12.69 41.61
C VAL A 7 43.64 -11.52 41.17
N LEU A 8 44.05 -10.29 41.52
CA LEU A 8 43.33 -9.08 41.11
C LEU A 8 43.28 -8.91 39.57
N VAL A 9 44.41 -9.16 38.88
CA VAL A 9 44.52 -9.08 37.43
C VAL A 9 43.67 -10.16 36.76
N LEU A 10 43.66 -11.39 37.33
CA LEU A 10 42.86 -12.48 36.82
C LEU A 10 41.34 -12.21 36.97
N THR A 11 40.91 -11.59 38.08
CA THR A 11 39.51 -11.22 38.31
C THR A 11 39.05 -10.12 37.37
N VAL A 12 39.90 -9.13 37.05
CA VAL A 12 39.61 -8.09 36.10
C VAL A 12 39.52 -8.65 34.66
N LEU A 13 40.37 -9.62 34.31
CA LEU A 13 40.31 -10.28 32.99
C LEU A 13 39.04 -11.13 32.80
N ILE A 14 38.54 -11.77 33.87
CA ILE A 14 37.28 -12.54 33.82
C ILE A 14 36.07 -11.62 33.77
N MET A 15 36.09 -10.44 34.36
CA MET A 15 35.02 -9.43 34.23
C MET A 15 34.97 -8.77 32.85
N ALA A 16 36.06 -8.77 32.08
CA ALA A 16 36.13 -8.20 30.73
C ALA A 16 35.49 -9.10 29.65
N THR A 17 35.15 -10.35 29.96
CA THR A 17 34.37 -11.22 29.06
C THR A 17 32.87 -11.00 29.22
N GLN A 18 32.42 -9.76 29.23
CA GLN A 18 31.03 -9.44 28.98
C GLN A 18 30.72 -9.93 27.56
N ALA A 19 29.87 -10.94 27.46
CA ALA A 19 29.41 -11.43 26.18
C ALA A 19 28.87 -10.23 25.42
N VAL A 20 29.59 -9.78 24.39
CA VAL A 20 29.06 -8.90 23.39
C VAL A 20 27.92 -9.70 22.75
N SER A 21 26.69 -9.51 23.22
CA SER A 21 25.51 -10.04 22.55
C SER A 21 25.55 -9.45 21.14
N ALA A 22 25.94 -10.27 20.18
CA ALA A 22 25.85 -9.88 18.78
C ALA A 22 24.43 -9.40 18.53
N GLN A 23 24.30 -8.19 18.03
CA GLN A 23 23.00 -7.61 17.72
C GLN A 23 22.31 -8.51 16.70
N LYS A 24 21.23 -9.16 17.12
CA LYS A 24 20.48 -10.03 16.23
C LYS A 24 19.62 -9.17 15.31
N ILE A 25 19.95 -9.18 14.04
CA ILE A 25 19.26 -8.45 12.99
C ILE A 25 18.61 -9.49 12.07
N GLY A 26 17.36 -9.25 11.69
CA GLY A 26 16.65 -10.06 10.70
C GLY A 26 16.31 -9.28 9.47
N HIS A 27 15.85 -9.99 8.44
CA HIS A 27 15.29 -9.39 7.24
C HIS A 27 14.18 -10.26 6.65
N LEU A 28 13.34 -9.65 5.83
CA LEU A 28 12.35 -10.33 5.01
C LEU A 28 11.96 -9.43 3.84
N ASN A 29 11.27 -10.00 2.86
CA ASN A 29 10.60 -9.24 1.81
C ASN A 29 9.10 -9.14 2.14
N SER A 30 8.67 -7.98 2.61
CA SER A 30 7.27 -7.75 3.00
C SER A 30 6.30 -7.88 1.81
N GLY A 31 6.74 -7.50 0.60
CA GLY A 31 5.95 -7.64 -0.61
C GLY A 31 5.61 -9.11 -0.92
N ASN A 32 6.59 -10.02 -0.73
CA ASN A 32 6.37 -11.46 -0.91
C ASN A 32 5.39 -12.01 0.13
N ILE A 33 5.47 -11.57 1.39
CA ILE A 33 4.52 -11.96 2.43
C ILE A 33 3.12 -11.47 2.10
N LEU A 34 2.97 -10.20 1.73
CA LEU A 34 1.68 -9.62 1.36
C LEU A 34 1.03 -10.36 0.19
N ALA A 35 1.83 -10.75 -0.83
CA ALA A 35 1.34 -11.51 -1.96
C ALA A 35 0.78 -12.90 -1.59
N LEU A 36 1.25 -13.48 -0.47
CA LEU A 36 0.76 -14.75 0.07
C LEU A 36 -0.47 -14.59 0.98
N MET A 37 -0.79 -13.37 1.43
CA MET A 37 -1.93 -13.13 2.31
C MET A 37 -3.26 -13.17 1.54
N PRO A 38 -4.21 -14.06 1.91
CA PRO A 38 -5.50 -14.14 1.20
C PRO A 38 -6.30 -12.84 1.22
N ASP A 39 -6.16 -12.05 2.29
CA ASP A 39 -6.84 -10.76 2.42
C ASP A 39 -6.29 -9.74 1.39
N ALA A 40 -4.98 -9.77 1.08
CA ALA A 40 -4.38 -8.93 0.05
C ALA A 40 -4.89 -9.30 -1.36
N ALA A 41 -4.96 -10.59 -1.67
CA ALA A 41 -5.52 -11.06 -2.94
C ALA A 41 -7.00 -10.67 -3.12
N LYS A 42 -7.79 -10.72 -2.03
CA LYS A 42 -9.19 -10.24 -2.04
C LYS A 42 -9.27 -8.73 -2.25
N ALA A 43 -8.40 -7.97 -1.59
CA ALA A 43 -8.32 -6.51 -1.74
C ALA A 43 -8.01 -6.12 -3.19
N ASP A 44 -7.00 -6.75 -3.80
CA ASP A 44 -6.63 -6.50 -5.19
C ASP A 44 -7.76 -6.86 -6.16
N SER A 45 -8.41 -8.02 -5.96
CA SER A 45 -9.58 -8.42 -6.77
C SER A 45 -10.73 -7.42 -6.64
N GLY A 46 -11.00 -6.94 -5.43
CA GLY A 46 -12.02 -5.91 -5.17
C GLY A 46 -11.71 -4.58 -5.86
N LEU A 47 -10.44 -4.17 -5.86
CA LEU A 47 -9.98 -2.96 -6.55
C LEU A 47 -10.17 -3.05 -8.06
N VAL A 48 -9.88 -4.21 -8.66
CA VAL A 48 -10.09 -4.44 -10.10
C VAL A 48 -11.57 -4.32 -10.46
N ILE A 49 -12.46 -4.93 -9.67
CA ILE A 49 -13.91 -4.85 -9.88
C ILE A 49 -14.39 -3.41 -9.73
N TYR A 50 -13.98 -2.72 -8.67
CA TYR A 50 -14.36 -1.33 -8.41
C TYR A 50 -13.90 -0.38 -9.53
N ARG A 51 -12.64 -0.55 -10.00
CA ARG A 51 -12.14 0.22 -11.17
C ARG A 51 -13.02 0.00 -12.41
N LYS A 52 -13.37 -1.25 -12.69
CA LYS A 52 -14.24 -1.58 -13.84
C LYS A 52 -15.62 -0.91 -13.74
N GLU A 53 -16.20 -0.89 -12.54
CA GLU A 53 -17.49 -0.20 -12.30
C GLU A 53 -17.38 1.31 -12.51
N LEU A 54 -16.32 1.94 -12.02
CA LEU A 54 -16.10 3.37 -12.21
C LEU A 54 -15.90 3.72 -13.70
N VAL A 55 -15.10 2.94 -14.43
CA VAL A 55 -14.91 3.13 -15.87
C VAL A 55 -16.24 3.01 -16.61
N ALA A 56 -17.03 1.98 -16.33
CA ALA A 56 -18.35 1.79 -16.97
C ALA A 56 -19.32 2.96 -16.68
N LYS A 57 -19.26 3.54 -15.48
CA LYS A 57 -20.02 4.76 -15.16
C LYS A 57 -19.56 5.96 -15.97
N GLY A 58 -18.24 6.13 -16.13
CA GLY A 58 -17.68 7.19 -16.97
C GLY A 58 -18.08 7.07 -18.43
N ASP A 59 -17.98 5.86 -18.98
CA ASP A 59 -18.41 5.56 -20.36
C ASP A 59 -19.91 5.84 -20.57
N SER A 60 -20.74 5.48 -19.60
CA SER A 60 -22.18 5.77 -19.63
C SER A 60 -22.45 7.28 -19.60
N ALA A 61 -21.76 8.01 -18.73
CA ALA A 61 -21.87 9.46 -18.65
C ALA A 61 -21.40 10.15 -19.93
N GLY A 62 -20.33 9.64 -20.56
CA GLY A 62 -19.85 10.11 -21.86
C GLY A 62 -20.88 9.94 -22.98
N LYS A 63 -21.55 8.79 -23.05
CA LYS A 63 -22.64 8.53 -24.02
C LYS A 63 -23.85 9.45 -23.81
N VAL A 64 -24.21 9.70 -22.56
CA VAL A 64 -25.29 10.65 -22.22
C VAL A 64 -24.90 12.06 -22.69
N PHE A 65 -23.68 12.49 -22.38
CA PHE A 65 -23.18 13.79 -22.84
C PHE A 65 -23.21 13.91 -24.37
N GLU A 66 -22.74 12.92 -25.11
CA GLU A 66 -22.76 12.91 -26.57
C GLU A 66 -24.18 13.04 -27.12
N THR A 67 -25.16 12.33 -26.54
CA THR A 67 -26.55 12.41 -26.92
C THR A 67 -27.15 13.78 -26.68
N GLU A 68 -26.88 14.36 -25.50
CA GLU A 68 -27.37 15.70 -25.14
C GLU A 68 -26.72 16.79 -26.01
N TYR A 69 -25.43 16.63 -26.32
CA TYR A 69 -24.71 17.56 -27.18
C TYR A 69 -25.26 17.55 -28.60
N LYS A 70 -25.54 16.36 -29.18
CA LYS A 70 -26.18 16.24 -30.49
C LYS A 70 -27.56 16.91 -30.49
N ALA A 71 -28.39 16.63 -29.50
CA ALA A 71 -29.73 17.24 -29.38
C ALA A 71 -29.66 18.77 -29.20
N PHE A 72 -28.63 19.28 -28.52
CA PHE A 72 -28.38 20.71 -28.39
C PHE A 72 -28.05 21.32 -29.76
N VAL A 73 -27.11 20.72 -30.52
CA VAL A 73 -26.72 21.20 -31.86
C VAL A 73 -27.87 21.22 -32.84
N GLU A 74 -28.70 20.17 -32.84
CA GLU A 74 -29.89 20.10 -33.67
C GLU A 74 -30.88 21.22 -33.34
N ALA A 75 -31.21 21.41 -32.06
CA ALA A 75 -32.11 22.45 -31.60
C ALA A 75 -31.60 23.87 -31.85
N TYR A 76 -30.28 24.07 -31.74
CA TYR A 76 -29.63 25.33 -32.07
C TYR A 76 -29.75 25.66 -33.55
N ASN A 77 -29.41 24.71 -34.41
CA ASN A 77 -29.50 24.89 -35.89
C ASN A 77 -30.94 25.08 -36.37
N ALA A 78 -31.91 24.46 -35.71
CA ALA A 78 -33.33 24.63 -36.03
C ALA A 78 -33.93 25.96 -35.51
N GLY A 79 -33.15 26.74 -34.73
CA GLY A 79 -33.61 28.01 -34.15
C GLY A 79 -34.73 27.89 -33.13
N THR A 80 -34.89 26.69 -32.52
CA THR A 80 -36.04 26.37 -31.62
C THR A 80 -35.79 26.77 -30.18
N LEU A 81 -34.56 27.22 -29.83
CA LEU A 81 -34.19 27.58 -28.47
C LEU A 81 -34.36 29.09 -28.23
N SER A 82 -35.01 29.44 -27.10
CA SER A 82 -34.94 30.81 -26.61
C SER A 82 -33.53 31.14 -26.06
N GLN A 83 -33.20 32.43 -25.96
CA GLN A 83 -31.89 32.88 -25.43
C GLN A 83 -31.58 32.29 -24.03
N VAL A 84 -32.58 32.22 -23.15
CA VAL A 84 -32.45 31.65 -21.80
C VAL A 84 -32.21 30.14 -21.88
N GLN A 85 -32.89 29.42 -22.76
CA GLN A 85 -32.68 27.99 -22.93
C GLN A 85 -31.32 27.68 -23.56
N LEU A 86 -30.88 28.52 -24.50
CA LEU A 86 -29.56 28.40 -25.10
C LEU A 86 -28.44 28.51 -24.05
N GLN A 87 -28.46 29.59 -23.28
CA GLN A 87 -27.47 29.81 -22.23
C GLN A 87 -27.45 28.66 -21.21
N LYS A 88 -28.63 28.28 -20.70
CA LYS A 88 -28.72 27.20 -19.74
C LYS A 88 -28.16 25.88 -20.25
N ARG A 89 -28.49 25.49 -21.49
CA ARG A 89 -27.99 24.23 -22.07
C ARG A 89 -26.49 24.28 -22.34
N GLN A 90 -25.94 25.43 -22.73
CA GLN A 90 -24.49 25.61 -22.88
C GLN A 90 -23.77 25.44 -21.54
N ASP A 91 -24.28 26.07 -20.49
CA ASP A 91 -23.70 25.97 -19.16
C ASP A 91 -23.75 24.53 -18.62
N ASP A 92 -24.89 23.85 -18.78
CA ASP A 92 -25.08 22.45 -18.39
C ASP A 92 -24.09 21.51 -19.13
N LEU A 93 -23.95 21.68 -20.45
CA LEU A 93 -23.01 20.90 -21.27
C LEU A 93 -21.55 21.17 -20.89
N LYS A 94 -21.19 22.42 -20.65
CA LYS A 94 -19.85 22.80 -20.20
C LYS A 94 -19.51 22.14 -18.87
N GLN A 95 -20.40 22.20 -17.90
CA GLN A 95 -20.22 21.56 -16.60
C GLN A 95 -20.05 20.03 -16.73
N LYS A 96 -20.88 19.36 -17.56
CA LYS A 96 -20.74 17.95 -17.82
C LYS A 96 -19.42 17.59 -18.49
N GLN A 97 -18.96 18.41 -19.42
CA GLN A 97 -17.66 18.24 -20.09
C GLN A 97 -16.51 18.34 -19.11
N GLU A 98 -16.52 19.34 -18.21
CA GLU A 98 -15.50 19.51 -17.17
C GLU A 98 -15.47 18.28 -16.21
N VAL A 99 -16.63 17.78 -15.80
CA VAL A 99 -16.72 16.56 -14.99
C VAL A 99 -16.09 15.37 -15.71
N LEU A 100 -16.44 15.16 -17.00
CA LEU A 100 -15.89 14.05 -17.78
C LEU A 100 -14.39 14.14 -18.01
N GLN A 101 -13.85 15.36 -18.23
CA GLN A 101 -12.41 15.58 -18.39
C GLN A 101 -11.63 15.20 -17.13
N ASN A 102 -12.21 15.46 -15.95
CA ASN A 102 -11.56 15.19 -14.67
C ASN A 102 -11.84 13.77 -14.15
N TYR A 103 -12.77 13.03 -14.79
CA TYR A 103 -13.26 11.76 -14.26
C TYR A 103 -12.18 10.67 -14.17
N SER A 104 -11.24 10.64 -15.12
CA SER A 104 -10.12 9.69 -15.07
C SER A 104 -9.24 9.91 -13.84
N GLN A 105 -8.94 11.16 -13.52
CA GLN A 105 -8.17 11.51 -12.33
C GLN A 105 -8.94 11.19 -11.04
N GLU A 106 -10.25 11.41 -11.06
CA GLU A 106 -11.13 11.04 -9.94
C GLU A 106 -11.13 9.52 -9.71
N ILE A 107 -11.19 8.70 -10.77
CA ILE A 107 -11.05 7.24 -10.67
C ILE A 107 -9.75 6.87 -9.95
N ASP A 108 -8.61 7.42 -10.39
CA ASP A 108 -7.32 7.08 -9.80
C ASP A 108 -7.23 7.49 -8.32
N GLN A 109 -7.79 8.63 -7.95
CA GLN A 109 -7.88 9.06 -6.56
C GLN A 109 -8.75 8.11 -5.72
N ARG A 110 -9.93 7.74 -6.23
CA ARG A 110 -10.84 6.80 -5.55
C ARG A 110 -10.22 5.42 -5.36
N ILE A 111 -9.55 4.89 -6.39
CA ILE A 111 -8.84 3.61 -6.32
C ILE A 111 -7.69 3.68 -5.32
N SER A 112 -6.88 4.75 -5.35
CA SER A 112 -5.79 4.95 -4.40
C SER A 112 -6.27 5.03 -2.95
N ASN A 113 -7.38 5.74 -2.71
CA ASN A 113 -7.99 5.84 -1.39
C ASN A 113 -8.50 4.49 -0.90
N LEU A 114 -9.25 3.76 -1.74
CA LEU A 114 -9.76 2.44 -1.38
C LEU A 114 -8.62 1.45 -1.14
N ARG A 115 -7.55 1.49 -1.96
CA ARG A 115 -6.36 0.64 -1.76
C ARG A 115 -5.74 0.87 -0.38
N ARG A 116 -5.53 2.12 0.04
CA ARG A 116 -5.00 2.43 1.37
C ARG A 116 -5.89 1.89 2.48
N GLN A 117 -7.20 2.07 2.36
CA GLN A 117 -8.16 1.57 3.35
C GLN A 117 -8.16 0.04 3.47
N LEU A 118 -8.05 -0.67 2.35
CA LEU A 118 -8.02 -2.13 2.33
C LEU A 118 -6.69 -2.70 2.81
N LEU A 119 -5.57 -2.05 2.48
CA LEU A 119 -4.23 -2.52 2.87
C LEU A 119 -3.90 -2.21 4.33
N GLN A 120 -4.43 -1.13 4.91
CA GLN A 120 -4.11 -0.73 6.28
C GLN A 120 -4.30 -1.87 7.31
N PRO A 121 -5.44 -2.59 7.38
CA PRO A 121 -5.61 -3.69 8.34
C PRO A 121 -4.73 -4.91 8.01
N ILE A 122 -4.34 -5.09 6.75
CA ILE A 122 -3.47 -6.19 6.32
C ILE A 122 -2.04 -5.92 6.77
N LEU A 123 -1.57 -4.68 6.57
CA LEU A 123 -0.26 -4.23 7.05
C LEU A 123 -0.18 -4.29 8.58
N ALA A 124 -1.23 -3.89 9.29
CA ALA A 124 -1.28 -3.99 10.74
C ALA A 124 -1.10 -5.44 11.24
N LYS A 125 -1.71 -6.44 10.58
CA LYS A 125 -1.49 -7.84 10.90
C LYS A 125 -0.04 -8.28 10.69
N LEU A 126 0.60 -7.80 9.61
CA LEU A 126 2.01 -8.09 9.34
C LEU A 126 2.90 -7.45 10.41
N ASP A 127 2.64 -6.19 10.76
CA ASP A 127 3.39 -5.46 11.79
C ASP A 127 3.28 -6.15 13.15
N GLU A 128 2.08 -6.59 13.54
CA GLU A 128 1.87 -7.37 14.78
C GLU A 128 2.65 -8.68 14.79
N ALA A 129 2.70 -9.39 13.66
CA ALA A 129 3.49 -10.62 13.53
C ALA A 129 4.99 -10.35 13.64
N LEU A 130 5.48 -9.27 13.00
CA LEU A 130 6.87 -8.84 13.06
C LEU A 130 7.29 -8.41 14.48
N ASP A 131 6.44 -7.64 15.14
CA ASP A 131 6.64 -7.24 16.54
C ASP A 131 6.75 -8.45 17.48
N ALA A 132 5.88 -9.43 17.30
CA ALA A 132 5.92 -10.65 18.09
C ALA A 132 7.22 -11.43 17.82
N ILE A 133 7.62 -11.60 16.56
CA ILE A 133 8.87 -12.28 16.18
C ILE A 133 10.08 -11.52 16.70
N GLY A 134 10.09 -10.20 16.61
CA GLY A 134 11.14 -9.35 17.14
C GLY A 134 11.36 -9.58 18.64
N LYS A 135 10.28 -9.56 19.41
CA LYS A 135 10.29 -9.78 20.86
C LYS A 135 10.66 -11.23 21.25
N GLU A 136 10.00 -12.21 20.66
CA GLU A 136 10.20 -13.63 20.95
C GLU A 136 11.59 -14.11 20.50
N GLY A 137 12.09 -13.61 19.39
CA GLY A 137 13.38 -14.00 18.80
C GLY A 137 14.59 -13.16 19.28
N GLY A 138 14.34 -12.10 20.06
CA GLY A 138 15.40 -11.21 20.53
C GLY A 138 16.06 -10.40 19.40
N TYR A 139 15.33 -10.12 18.33
CA TYR A 139 15.81 -9.27 17.25
C TYR A 139 15.81 -7.80 17.68
N GLN A 140 16.89 -7.08 17.36
CA GLN A 140 16.98 -5.64 17.60
C GLN A 140 16.39 -4.84 16.43
N ALA A 141 16.44 -5.40 15.23
CA ALA A 141 15.83 -4.84 14.03
C ALA A 141 15.49 -5.96 13.05
N ILE A 142 14.41 -5.75 12.28
CA ILE A 142 14.05 -6.56 11.11
C ILE A 142 13.91 -5.60 9.93
N PHE A 143 14.70 -5.80 8.89
CA PHE A 143 14.72 -4.93 7.71
C PHE A 143 13.83 -5.49 6.60
N ASP A 144 13.10 -4.58 5.96
CA ASP A 144 12.34 -4.91 4.75
C ASP A 144 13.23 -4.78 3.50
N THR A 145 13.39 -5.89 2.78
CA THR A 145 14.17 -5.95 1.55
C THR A 145 13.33 -5.66 0.30
N SER A 146 12.01 -5.46 0.42
CA SER A 146 11.11 -5.24 -0.71
C SER A 146 11.38 -3.92 -1.44
N THR A 147 11.99 -2.94 -0.76
CA THR A 147 12.27 -1.61 -1.29
C THR A 147 13.53 -1.56 -2.19
N GLY A 148 14.29 -2.65 -2.28
CA GLY A 148 15.54 -2.70 -3.06
C GLY A 148 16.71 -1.93 -2.44
N SER A 149 16.57 -1.40 -1.23
CA SER A 149 17.66 -0.69 -0.52
C SER A 149 18.70 -1.64 0.09
N THR A 150 18.37 -2.91 0.28
CA THR A 150 19.26 -3.94 0.81
C THR A 150 19.97 -4.64 -0.33
N LEU A 151 21.30 -4.47 -0.43
CA LEU A 151 22.11 -5.08 -1.49
C LEU A 151 22.53 -6.52 -1.17
N PHE A 152 22.67 -6.83 0.11
CA PHE A 152 23.03 -8.16 0.60
C PHE A 152 22.42 -8.39 1.99
N ALA A 153 21.90 -9.58 2.21
CA ALA A 153 21.47 -10.08 3.50
C ALA A 153 21.77 -11.58 3.56
N ALA A 154 22.25 -12.10 4.69
CA ALA A 154 22.55 -13.50 4.86
C ALA A 154 21.26 -14.29 5.01
N GLU A 155 21.15 -15.44 4.33
CA GLU A 155 19.96 -16.32 4.38
C GLU A 155 19.66 -16.82 5.80
N SER A 156 20.69 -16.94 6.65
CA SER A 156 20.56 -17.31 8.06
C SER A 156 19.72 -16.33 8.88
N ASP A 157 19.59 -15.08 8.41
CA ASP A 157 18.91 -13.99 9.12
C ASP A 157 17.54 -13.69 8.51
N ASP A 158 17.11 -14.51 7.54
CA ASP A 158 15.78 -14.43 6.93
C ASP A 158 14.69 -14.93 7.89
N VAL A 159 13.75 -14.03 8.24
CA VAL A 159 12.64 -14.34 9.13
C VAL A 159 11.34 -14.70 8.38
N THR A 160 11.39 -14.81 7.07
CA THR A 160 10.22 -15.06 6.20
C THR A 160 9.37 -16.25 6.67
N GLU A 161 10.02 -17.38 6.93
CA GLU A 161 9.29 -18.60 7.36
C GLU A 161 8.67 -18.45 8.76
N MET A 162 9.30 -17.69 9.64
CA MET A 162 8.76 -17.38 10.97
C MET A 162 7.49 -16.52 10.84
N VAL A 163 7.54 -15.51 9.93
CA VAL A 163 6.40 -14.62 9.66
C VAL A 163 5.25 -15.41 9.02
N LYS A 164 5.52 -16.23 8.02
CA LYS A 164 4.51 -17.10 7.41
C LYS A 164 3.81 -17.96 8.47
N LYS A 165 4.57 -18.63 9.31
CA LYS A 165 4.04 -19.47 10.39
C LYS A 165 3.17 -18.64 11.34
N LYS A 166 3.63 -17.44 11.74
CA LYS A 166 2.90 -16.56 12.66
C LYS A 166 1.58 -16.09 12.07
N LEU A 167 1.55 -15.82 10.75
CA LEU A 167 0.37 -15.40 9.99
C LEU A 167 -0.51 -16.58 9.53
N GLY A 168 -0.11 -17.83 9.77
CA GLY A 168 -0.83 -19.02 9.31
C GLY A 168 -0.79 -19.23 7.79
N LEU A 169 0.22 -18.68 7.12
CA LEU A 169 0.42 -18.83 5.68
C LEU A 169 1.15 -20.15 5.36
N LYS A 170 0.90 -20.69 4.17
CA LYS A 170 1.54 -21.91 3.68
C LYS A 170 2.70 -21.58 2.74
#